data_04953a7319b3e40398f40593afe0cb3d
#
_entry.id   04953a7319b3e40398f40593afe0cb3d
#
_cell.length_a   1.000
_cell.length_b   1.000
_cell.length_c   1.000
_cell.angle_alpha   90.00
_cell.angle_beta   90.00
_cell.angle_gamma   90.00
#
_symmetry.space_group_name_H-M   'P 1'
#
loop_
_entity.id
_entity.type
_entity.pdbx_description
1 polymer ?
#
loop_
_entity_poly.entity_id
_entity_poly.type
_entity_poly.pdbx_seq_one_letter_code
_entity_poly.pdbx_strand_id
1 'polypeptide(L)'
;MKNRWAMLLAILLIPVWATAQNAANSSFQIKGILLDSLTKEGEPYATIKIVKKEAPEHALKMLVTDMKGHFQEKVPGNKGNFIMTISSVGRNSIVKNFSVKPGEKSVDFGTMYITDASNELGQVEIVDRKSVV
;
A
#
# COMPACT_ATOMS: atom_id res chain seq x y z
N MET A 1 8.27 0.01 62.46
CA MET A 1 8.73 -1.24 61.93
C MET A 1 7.80 -1.85 60.95
N LYS A 2 6.54 -1.82 61.22
CA LYS A 2 5.59 -2.47 60.35
C LYS A 2 5.38 -1.73 59.03
N ASN A 3 5.66 -0.47 59.02
CA ASN A 3 5.40 0.31 57.83
C ASN A 3 6.39 0.07 56.70
N ARG A 4 7.48 -0.56 57.04
CA ARG A 4 8.45 -0.82 55.97
C ARG A 4 8.00 -1.88 55.02
N TRP A 5 7.15 -2.74 55.47
CA TRP A 5 6.68 -3.82 54.61
C TRP A 5 5.69 -3.34 53.60
N ALA A 6 4.90 -2.35 53.95
CA ALA A 6 3.94 -1.81 53.01
C ALA A 6 4.64 -1.06 51.90
N MET A 7 5.81 -0.47 52.20
CA MET A 7 6.53 0.23 51.17
C MET A 7 7.19 -0.69 50.18
N LEU A 8 7.62 -1.85 50.63
CA LEU A 8 8.25 -2.80 49.73
C LEU A 8 7.27 -3.41 48.76
N LEU A 9 6.02 -3.53 49.17
CA LEU A 9 5.01 -4.07 48.30
C LEU A 9 4.60 -3.11 47.23
N ALA A 10 4.74 -1.82 47.46
CA ALA A 10 4.34 -0.83 46.47
C ALA A 10 5.29 -0.77 45.29
N ILE A 11 6.53 -1.19 45.50
CA ILE A 11 7.50 -1.12 44.43
C ILE A 11 7.32 -2.22 43.41
N LEU A 12 6.67 -3.30 43.77
CA LEU A 12 6.49 -4.42 42.90
C LEU A 12 5.38 -4.23 41.90
N LEU A 13 4.64 -3.16 42.04
CA LEU A 13 3.53 -2.90 41.16
C LEU A 13 3.87 -2.00 39.99
N ILE A 14 5.14 -1.83 39.68
CA ILE A 14 5.50 -1.05 38.54
C ILE A 14 5.08 -1.80 37.30
N PRO A 15 4.16 -1.26 36.56
CA PRO A 15 3.61 -2.00 35.46
C PRO A 15 4.57 -2.14 34.33
N VAL A 16 4.50 -3.25 33.76
CA VAL A 16 5.32 -3.58 32.63
C VAL A 16 4.52 -3.29 31.37
N TRP A 17 3.87 -2.16 31.33
CA TRP A 17 3.00 -1.95 30.19
C TRP A 17 3.70 -1.26 29.04
N ALA A 18 4.91 -0.81 29.26
CA ALA A 18 5.52 0.06 28.28
C ALA A 18 5.96 -0.64 27.02
N THR A 19 5.97 -1.96 27.00
CA THR A 19 6.56 -2.65 25.85
C THR A 19 5.58 -3.14 24.83
N ALA A 20 4.31 -3.10 25.14
CA ALA A 20 3.34 -3.71 24.22
C ALA A 20 2.89 -2.80 23.11
N GLN A 21 3.26 -1.54 23.13
CA GLN A 21 2.68 -0.61 22.19
C GLN A 21 3.40 -0.46 20.88
N ASN A 22 4.64 -0.87 20.82
CA ASN A 22 5.40 -0.61 19.62
C ASN A 22 5.10 -1.52 18.46
N ALA A 23 4.60 -2.70 18.74
CA ALA A 23 4.34 -3.66 17.67
C ALA A 23 3.12 -3.31 16.84
N ALA A 24 2.20 -2.56 17.41
CA ALA A 24 0.96 -2.26 16.72
C ALA A 24 1.06 -1.10 15.75
N ASN A 25 2.16 -0.37 15.80
CA ASN A 25 2.28 0.82 14.99
C ASN A 25 3.27 0.70 13.85
N SER A 26 3.60 -0.52 13.48
CA SER A 26 4.51 -0.71 12.37
C SER A 26 3.85 -0.29 11.07
N SER A 27 4.53 0.52 10.32
CA SER A 27 4.04 0.95 9.03
C SER A 27 5.22 1.34 8.15
N PHE A 28 4.99 1.35 6.85
CA PHE A 28 5.96 1.87 5.90
C PHE A 28 5.24 2.86 5.01
N GLN A 29 5.99 3.73 4.37
CA GLN A 29 5.41 4.75 3.51
C GLN A 29 5.64 4.37 2.06
N ILE A 30 4.64 4.57 1.22
CA ILE A 30 4.78 4.42 -0.21
C ILE A 30 4.67 5.80 -0.84
N LYS A 31 5.34 6.00 -1.96
CA LYS A 31 5.22 7.24 -2.71
C LYS A 31 5.55 7.01 -4.17
N GLY A 32 5.03 7.86 -5.01
CA GLY A 32 5.30 7.78 -6.44
C GLY A 32 4.48 8.81 -7.20
N ILE A 33 4.62 8.78 -8.51
CA ILE A 33 3.91 9.66 -9.42
C ILE A 33 3.33 8.81 -10.54
N LEU A 34 2.08 9.01 -10.84
CA LEU A 34 1.40 8.31 -11.93
C LEU A 34 1.11 9.29 -13.05
N LEU A 35 1.63 9.01 -14.23
CA LEU A 35 1.46 9.87 -15.39
C LEU A 35 0.76 9.12 -16.51
N ASP A 36 0.07 9.87 -17.36
CA ASP A 36 -0.46 9.34 -18.59
C ASP A 36 0.70 9.02 -19.52
N SER A 37 0.70 7.82 -20.11
CA SER A 37 1.82 7.38 -20.93
C SER A 37 1.97 8.19 -22.22
N LEU A 38 0.89 8.76 -22.72
CA LEU A 38 0.94 9.54 -23.95
C LEU A 38 1.23 11.01 -23.71
N THR A 39 0.48 11.64 -22.82
CA THR A 39 0.62 13.08 -22.59
C THR A 39 1.69 13.42 -21.58
N LYS A 40 2.08 12.46 -20.75
CA LYS A 40 3.03 12.66 -19.66
C LYS A 40 2.50 13.59 -18.58
N GLU A 41 1.19 13.80 -18.55
CA GLU A 41 0.58 14.61 -17.52
C GLU A 41 0.14 13.72 -16.37
N GLY A 42 -0.02 14.29 -15.20
CA GLY A 42 -0.41 13.54 -14.03
C GLY A 42 -1.79 12.92 -14.17
N GLU A 43 -1.93 11.69 -13.71
CA GLU A 43 -3.23 11.02 -13.73
C GLU A 43 -3.94 11.28 -12.41
N PRO A 44 -4.98 12.13 -12.41
CA PRO A 44 -5.64 12.49 -11.16
C PRO A 44 -6.62 11.44 -10.71
N TYR A 45 -6.76 11.32 -9.41
CA TYR A 45 -7.79 10.48 -8.78
C TYR A 45 -7.79 9.02 -9.18
N ALA A 46 -6.63 8.49 -9.52
CA ALA A 46 -6.50 7.06 -9.72
C ALA A 46 -6.55 6.37 -8.36
N THR A 47 -7.20 5.23 -8.27
CA THR A 47 -7.32 4.48 -7.04
C THR A 47 -6.13 3.53 -6.91
N ILE A 48 -5.50 3.54 -5.75
CA ILE A 48 -4.38 2.66 -5.46
C ILE A 48 -4.77 1.79 -4.28
N LYS A 49 -4.67 0.49 -4.45
CA LYS A 49 -5.00 -0.48 -3.41
C LYS A 49 -3.78 -1.31 -3.08
N ILE A 50 -3.48 -1.45 -1.80
CA ILE A 50 -2.35 -2.25 -1.33
C ILE A 50 -2.89 -3.44 -0.55
N VAL A 51 -2.45 -4.63 -0.89
CA VAL A 51 -2.83 -5.85 -0.17
C VAL A 51 -1.58 -6.65 0.12
N LYS A 52 -1.67 -7.55 1.08
CA LYS A 52 -0.62 -8.55 1.28
C LYS A 52 -0.79 -9.62 0.22
N LYS A 53 0.32 -10.12 -0.28
CA LYS A 53 0.26 -11.15 -1.33
C LYS A 53 -0.46 -12.40 -0.86
N GLU A 54 -0.31 -12.75 0.41
CA GLU A 54 -0.96 -13.94 0.94
C GLU A 54 -2.42 -13.71 1.35
N ALA A 55 -2.90 -12.47 1.34
CA ALA A 55 -4.29 -12.17 1.68
C ALA A 55 -4.84 -11.09 0.76
N PRO A 56 -4.94 -11.37 -0.54
CA PRO A 56 -5.31 -10.34 -1.52
C PRO A 56 -6.73 -9.83 -1.41
N GLU A 57 -7.57 -10.52 -0.68
CA GLU A 57 -8.94 -10.08 -0.50
C GLU A 57 -9.08 -9.01 0.57
N HIS A 58 -8.03 -8.72 1.32
CA HIS A 58 -8.09 -7.73 2.39
C HIS A 58 -7.22 -6.54 2.05
N ALA A 59 -7.84 -5.41 1.77
CA ALA A 59 -7.09 -4.19 1.46
C ALA A 59 -6.47 -3.65 2.73
N LEU A 60 -5.16 -3.49 2.73
CA LEU A 60 -4.46 -2.86 3.83
C LEU A 60 -4.62 -1.35 3.77
N LYS A 61 -4.64 -0.81 2.57
CA LYS A 61 -4.75 0.63 2.38
C LYS A 61 -5.31 0.91 1.01
N MET A 62 -6.17 1.93 0.93
CA MET A 62 -6.65 2.44 -0.35
C MET A 62 -6.47 3.94 -0.34
N LEU A 63 -5.98 4.48 -1.43
CA LEU A 63 -5.75 5.91 -1.56
C LEU A 63 -5.97 6.33 -3.01
N VAL A 64 -5.94 7.63 -3.26
CA VAL A 64 -6.07 8.14 -4.61
C VAL A 64 -4.94 9.11 -4.90
N THR A 65 -4.58 9.23 -6.17
CA THR A 65 -3.59 10.22 -6.59
C THR A 65 -4.19 11.63 -6.53
N ASP A 66 -3.33 12.60 -6.38
CA ASP A 66 -3.76 13.99 -6.42
C ASP A 66 -3.90 14.46 -7.88
N MET A 67 -4.15 15.74 -8.08
CA MET A 67 -4.37 16.27 -9.42
C MET A 67 -3.16 16.16 -10.31
N LYS A 68 -1.99 16.02 -9.76
CA LYS A 68 -0.76 15.88 -10.54
C LYS A 68 -0.26 14.45 -10.59
N GLY A 69 -1.05 13.52 -10.10
CA GLY A 69 -0.68 12.10 -10.13
C GLY A 69 0.21 11.65 -9.00
N HIS A 70 0.50 12.51 -8.03
CA HIS A 70 1.35 12.12 -6.91
C HIS A 70 0.57 11.31 -5.90
N PHE A 71 1.25 10.38 -5.27
CA PHE A 71 0.66 9.68 -4.14
C PHE A 71 1.74 9.45 -3.07
N GLN A 72 1.32 9.50 -1.83
CA GLN A 72 2.20 9.27 -0.70
C GLN A 72 1.32 8.93 0.49
N GLU A 73 1.54 7.78 1.08
CA GLU A 73 0.70 7.33 2.18
C GLU A 73 1.41 6.29 3.02
N LYS A 74 1.00 6.16 4.29
CA LYS A 74 1.50 5.13 5.16
C LYS A 74 0.64 3.89 5.02
N VAL A 75 1.28 2.74 4.97
CA VAL A 75 0.62 1.45 4.85
C VAL A 75 0.96 0.64 6.08
N PRO A 76 -0.03 0.03 6.76
CA PRO A 76 0.27 -0.78 7.92
C PRO A 76 1.07 -2.03 7.54
N GLY A 77 2.07 -2.34 8.33
CA GLY A 77 2.92 -3.49 8.10
C GLY A 77 4.39 -3.13 8.22
N ASN A 78 5.24 -4.11 8.33
CA ASN A 78 6.66 -3.84 8.48
C ASN A 78 7.56 -4.72 7.63
N LYS A 79 7.04 -5.73 7.00
CA LYS A 79 7.83 -6.62 6.15
C LYS A 79 6.89 -7.54 5.39
N GLY A 80 7.40 -8.14 4.34
CA GLY A 80 6.66 -9.12 3.58
C GLY A 80 6.47 -8.73 2.14
N ASN A 81 5.61 -9.48 1.47
CA ASN A 81 5.33 -9.29 0.06
C ASN A 81 3.95 -8.67 -0.10
N PHE A 82 3.86 -7.68 -0.95
CA PHE A 82 2.64 -6.92 -1.15
C PHE A 82 2.33 -6.76 -2.64
N ILE A 83 1.10 -6.45 -2.93
CA ILE A 83 0.67 -6.17 -4.29
C ILE A 83 -0.01 -4.81 -4.30
N MET A 84 0.41 -3.95 -5.20
CA MET A 84 -0.22 -2.66 -5.43
C MET A 84 -0.99 -2.73 -6.73
N THR A 85 -2.25 -2.37 -6.70
CA THR A 85 -3.08 -2.29 -7.89
C THR A 85 -3.51 -0.84 -8.08
N ILE A 86 -3.29 -0.32 -9.26
CA ILE A 86 -3.68 1.04 -9.62
C ILE A 86 -4.74 0.95 -10.70
N SER A 87 -5.86 1.61 -10.48
CA SER A 87 -6.94 1.63 -11.46
C SER A 87 -7.47 3.04 -11.62
N SER A 88 -7.87 3.36 -12.83
CA SER A 88 -8.44 4.66 -13.15
C SER A 88 -9.45 4.46 -14.26
N VAL A 89 -10.48 5.30 -14.29
CA VAL A 89 -11.56 5.14 -15.25
C VAL A 89 -11.01 5.28 -16.66
N GLY A 90 -11.30 4.31 -17.50
CA GLY A 90 -10.87 4.35 -18.90
C GLY A 90 -9.42 3.97 -19.12
N ARG A 91 -8.74 3.48 -18.09
CA ARG A 91 -7.33 3.13 -18.18
C ARG A 91 -7.10 1.66 -17.87
N ASN A 92 -6.01 1.13 -18.38
CA ASN A 92 -5.58 -0.21 -18.03
C ASN A 92 -5.06 -0.22 -16.61
N SER A 93 -5.44 -1.24 -15.84
CA SER A 93 -4.96 -1.35 -14.47
C SER A 93 -3.49 -1.73 -14.43
N ILE A 94 -2.80 -1.27 -13.42
CA ILE A 94 -1.40 -1.62 -13.18
C ILE A 94 -1.36 -2.50 -11.94
N VAL A 95 -0.66 -3.62 -12.02
CA VAL A 95 -0.45 -4.49 -10.88
C VAL A 95 1.05 -4.58 -10.65
N LYS A 96 1.48 -4.24 -9.44
CA LYS A 96 2.90 -4.22 -9.12
C LYS A 96 3.15 -4.99 -7.84
N ASN A 97 3.99 -6.02 -7.93
CA ASN A 97 4.41 -6.76 -6.76
C ASN A 97 5.63 -6.07 -6.16
N PHE A 98 5.67 -5.97 -4.85
CA PHE A 98 6.82 -5.39 -4.18
C PHE A 98 6.99 -6.04 -2.81
N SER A 99 8.17 -5.92 -2.26
CA SER A 99 8.45 -6.46 -0.94
C SER A 99 9.06 -5.40 -0.05
N VAL A 100 8.81 -5.54 1.24
CA VAL A 100 9.34 -4.63 2.24
C VAL A 100 10.21 -5.46 3.16
N LYS A 101 11.44 -5.02 3.37
CA LYS A 101 12.38 -5.72 4.22
C LYS A 101 12.21 -5.27 5.66
N PRO A 102 12.58 -6.10 6.64
CA PRO A 102 12.52 -5.66 8.03
C PRO A 102 13.35 -4.39 8.22
N GLY A 103 12.74 -3.40 8.87
CA GLY A 103 13.40 -2.12 9.08
C GLY A 103 13.26 -1.11 7.97
N GLU A 104 12.75 -1.53 6.82
CA GLU A 104 12.54 -0.61 5.71
C GLU A 104 11.34 0.28 6.01
N LYS A 105 11.50 1.57 5.86
CA LYS A 105 10.45 2.51 6.26
C LYS A 105 9.73 3.15 5.09
N SER A 106 10.24 3.04 3.90
CA SER A 106 9.57 3.65 2.74
C SER A 106 9.91 2.91 1.47
N VAL A 107 8.98 2.96 0.52
CA VAL A 107 9.16 2.40 -0.81
C VAL A 107 8.80 3.48 -1.80
N ASP A 108 9.75 3.81 -2.67
CA ASP A 108 9.54 4.83 -3.69
C ASP A 108 9.35 4.12 -5.02
N PHE A 109 8.16 4.26 -5.60
CA PHE A 109 7.87 3.61 -6.88
C PHE A 109 8.30 4.48 -8.07
N GLY A 110 8.75 5.70 -7.81
CA GLY A 110 9.20 6.58 -8.88
C GLY A 110 8.06 6.98 -9.78
N THR A 111 8.35 7.11 -11.06
CA THR A 111 7.36 7.50 -12.05
C THR A 111 6.79 6.25 -12.71
N MET A 112 5.48 6.16 -12.73
CA MET A 112 4.77 5.06 -13.37
C MET A 112 3.87 5.63 -14.45
N TYR A 113 3.65 4.86 -15.51
CA TYR A 113 2.85 5.33 -16.64
C TYR A 113 1.62 4.44 -16.81
N ILE A 114 0.47 5.07 -16.98
CA ILE A 114 -0.79 4.35 -17.16
C ILE A 114 -1.25 4.55 -18.60
N THR A 115 -1.81 3.51 -19.19
CA THR A 115 -2.20 3.52 -20.59
C THR A 115 -3.71 3.50 -20.73
N ASP A 116 -4.17 3.95 -21.90
CA ASP A 116 -5.57 4.02 -22.19
C ASP A 116 -6.13 2.64 -22.50
N ALA A 117 -7.20 2.28 -21.82
CA ALA A 117 -7.80 0.96 -21.99
C ALA A 117 -8.50 0.80 -23.33
N SER A 118 -8.95 1.89 -23.92
CA SER A 118 -9.67 1.76 -25.18
C SER A 118 -8.81 1.19 -26.27
N ASN A 119 -7.51 1.43 -26.24
CA ASN A 119 -6.67 0.88 -27.28
C ASN A 119 -6.54 -0.60 -27.14
N GLU A 120 -6.53 -1.08 -25.92
CA GLU A 120 -6.37 -2.46 -25.71
C GLU A 120 -7.59 -3.21 -26.08
N LEU A 121 -8.77 -2.67 -25.87
CA LEU A 121 -9.97 -3.35 -26.26
C LEU A 121 -10.05 -3.58 -27.72
N GLY A 122 -9.60 -2.64 -28.49
CA GLY A 122 -9.62 -2.80 -29.91
C GLY A 122 -8.79 -3.94 -30.37
N GLN A 123 -7.76 -4.29 -29.67
CA GLN A 123 -6.99 -5.37 -30.06
C GLN A 123 -7.52 -6.67 -29.59
N VAL A 124 -8.08 -6.69 -28.43
CA VAL A 124 -8.53 -7.89 -27.87
C VAL A 124 -9.63 -8.50 -28.56
N GLU A 125 -10.49 -7.70 -29.11
CA GLU A 125 -11.56 -8.24 -29.69
C GLU A 125 -11.28 -9.13 -30.72
N ILE A 126 -10.26 -8.99 -31.28
CA ILE A 126 -9.93 -9.81 -32.20
C ILE A 126 -9.76 -11.09 -31.85
N VAL A 127 -9.55 -11.34 -30.91
CA VAL A 127 -9.18 -12.51 -30.60
C VAL A 127 -9.98 -13.45 -30.28
N ASP A 128 -10.20 -13.41 -30.19
CA ASP A 128 -10.66 -14.19 -29.89
C ASP A 128 -11.52 -14.63 -29.91
N ARG A 129 -11.98 -14.53 -29.82
CA ARG A 129 -12.81 -14.88 -29.82
C ARG A 129 -13.17 -15.48 -30.49
N LYS A 130 -13.17 -15.46 -30.88
CA LYS A 130 -13.44 -15.98 -31.36
C LYS A 130 -13.43 -16.83 -31.28
N SER A 131 -13.15 -16.71 -30.79
CA SER A 131 -13.17 -17.42 -30.65
C SER A 131 -13.76 -17.97 -30.38
N VAL A 132 -14.02 -17.88 -30.25
CA VAL A 132 -14.61 -18.41 -30.01
C VAL A 132 -15.14 -18.91 -30.53
N VAL A 133 -15.23 -19.10 -30.69
CA VAL A 133 -15.64 -19.62 -31.28
C VAL A 133 -15.75 -20.04 -31.84
#